data_71e95c2718b2146b2d4b4eaa141092c8
#
_entry.id   71e95c2718b2146b2d4b4eaa141092c8
#
_cell.length_a   1.000
_cell.length_b   1.000
_cell.length_c   1.000
_cell.angle_alpha   90.00
_cell.angle_beta   90.00
_cell.angle_gamma   90.00
#
_symmetry.space_group_name_H-M   'P 1'
#
loop_
_entity.id
_entity.type
_entity.pdbx_description
1 polymer ?
#
loop_
_entity_poly.entity_id
_entity_poly.type
_entity_poly.pdbx_seq_one_letter_code
_entity_poly.pdbx_strand_id
1 'polypeptide(L)'
;MKKNRSTIILILIFLVGLSVMLYPTVSDYVNQRHQSRALASYDETVNEMSDADYTAYFEAADAYNQRLAATPNSFFTPEQVSGYDETLDVSGTGIMGYITIPRIGVELPVYHGTSDGVLQVAAGHLEGSSLPVGGAGTHAVISAHRGLPSAKLFTNLDELEAGDTFTITVLDRVLTYEVDRISIVLPTET
;
A
#
# COMPACT_ATOMS: atom_id res chain seq x y z
N MET A 1 -36.23 3.46 -42.71
CA MET A 1 -34.94 3.95 -42.23
C MET A 1 -34.94 4.65 -40.84
N LYS A 2 -36.01 5.38 -40.42
CA LYS A 2 -36.07 6.03 -39.08
C LYS A 2 -36.09 5.04 -37.91
N LYS A 3 -36.75 3.87 -38.04
CA LYS A 3 -36.92 2.86 -36.97
C LYS A 3 -35.57 2.25 -36.54
N ASN A 4 -34.62 2.05 -37.47
CA ASN A 4 -33.30 1.49 -37.16
C ASN A 4 -32.36 2.49 -36.44
N ARG A 5 -32.52 3.80 -36.69
CA ARG A 5 -31.74 4.85 -36.00
C ARG A 5 -32.08 4.91 -34.51
N SER A 6 -33.34 4.85 -34.16
CA SER A 6 -33.79 4.87 -32.76
C SER A 6 -33.27 3.64 -32.00
N THR A 7 -33.34 2.44 -32.62
CA THR A 7 -32.79 1.21 -32.04
C THR A 7 -31.27 1.28 -31.82
N ILE A 8 -30.55 1.82 -32.81
CA ILE A 8 -29.11 2.00 -32.68
C ILE A 8 -28.74 2.95 -31.53
N ILE A 9 -29.46 4.07 -31.41
CA ILE A 9 -29.27 5.02 -30.31
C ILE A 9 -29.54 4.36 -28.95
N LEU A 10 -30.62 3.58 -28.82
CA LEU A 10 -30.94 2.85 -27.58
C LEU A 10 -29.84 1.83 -27.22
N ILE A 11 -29.32 1.09 -28.22
CA ILE A 11 -28.21 0.16 -28.00
C ILE A 11 -26.95 0.90 -27.54
N LEU A 12 -26.61 2.04 -28.15
CA LEU A 12 -25.46 2.84 -27.74
C LEU A 12 -25.61 3.35 -26.30
N ILE A 13 -26.78 3.88 -25.93
CA ILE A 13 -27.06 4.33 -24.56
C ILE A 13 -26.92 3.15 -23.59
N PHE A 14 -27.48 1.98 -23.93
CA PHE A 14 -27.36 0.78 -23.12
C PHE A 14 -25.90 0.35 -22.93
N LEU A 15 -25.11 0.34 -24.00
CA LEU A 15 -23.69 -0.05 -23.93
C LEU A 15 -22.87 0.93 -23.07
N VAL A 16 -23.12 2.23 -23.19
CA VAL A 16 -22.47 3.24 -22.34
C VAL A 16 -22.86 3.02 -20.87
N GLY A 17 -24.16 2.86 -20.58
CA GLY A 17 -24.62 2.60 -19.22
C GLY A 17 -24.02 1.31 -18.62
N LEU A 18 -23.98 0.24 -19.42
CA LEU A 18 -23.37 -1.03 -19.04
C LEU A 18 -21.86 -0.88 -18.77
N SER A 19 -21.15 -0.12 -19.60
CA SER A 19 -19.71 0.14 -19.41
C SER A 19 -19.45 0.90 -18.13
N VAL A 20 -20.24 1.92 -17.81
CA VAL A 20 -20.12 2.67 -16.55
C VAL A 20 -20.43 1.77 -15.35
N MET A 21 -21.43 0.92 -15.45
CA MET A 21 -21.79 -0.01 -14.37
C MET A 21 -20.70 -1.08 -14.12
N LEU A 22 -20.05 -1.57 -15.17
CA LEU A 22 -19.02 -2.61 -15.05
C LEU A 22 -17.64 -2.03 -14.73
N TYR A 23 -17.43 -0.73 -14.93
CA TYR A 23 -16.12 -0.09 -14.72
C TYR A 23 -15.47 -0.41 -13.36
N PRO A 24 -16.16 -0.28 -12.22
CA PRO A 24 -15.54 -0.57 -10.93
C PRO A 24 -15.02 -2.01 -10.81
N THR A 25 -15.84 -2.98 -11.24
CA THR A 25 -15.50 -4.41 -11.16
C THR A 25 -14.31 -4.76 -12.06
N VAL A 26 -14.31 -4.26 -13.29
CA VAL A 26 -13.23 -4.51 -14.25
C VAL A 26 -11.93 -3.83 -13.80
N SER A 27 -12.04 -2.59 -13.33
CA SER A 27 -10.88 -1.82 -12.87
C SER A 27 -10.25 -2.46 -11.63
N ASP A 28 -11.05 -2.86 -10.63
CA ASP A 28 -10.58 -3.54 -9.43
C ASP A 28 -9.88 -4.88 -9.79
N TYR A 29 -10.47 -5.67 -10.69
CA TYR A 29 -9.84 -6.92 -11.19
C TYR A 29 -8.48 -6.67 -11.86
N VAL A 30 -8.38 -5.63 -12.69
CA VAL A 30 -7.11 -5.27 -13.35
C VAL A 30 -6.08 -4.82 -12.31
N ASN A 31 -6.47 -4.00 -11.35
CA ASN A 31 -5.58 -3.54 -10.28
C ASN A 31 -5.10 -4.70 -9.40
N GLN A 32 -5.96 -5.61 -8.98
CA GLN A 32 -5.56 -6.81 -8.24
C GLN A 32 -4.53 -7.65 -9.01
N ARG A 33 -4.70 -7.77 -10.33
CA ARG A 33 -3.70 -8.46 -11.16
C ARG A 33 -2.35 -7.74 -11.21
N HIS A 34 -2.36 -6.41 -11.24
CA HIS A 34 -1.13 -5.62 -11.20
C HIS A 34 -0.44 -5.75 -9.84
N GLN A 35 -1.19 -5.68 -8.75
CA GLN A 35 -0.70 -5.88 -7.39
C GLN A 35 -0.08 -7.27 -7.21
N SER A 36 -0.78 -8.33 -7.62
CA SER A 36 -0.26 -9.70 -7.53
C SER A 36 1.03 -9.90 -8.34
N ARG A 37 1.18 -9.25 -9.50
CA ARG A 37 2.42 -9.31 -10.28
C ARG A 37 3.56 -8.53 -9.60
N ALA A 38 3.25 -7.38 -9.02
CA ALA A 38 4.22 -6.58 -8.27
C ALA A 38 4.76 -7.35 -7.07
N LEU A 39 3.87 -8.03 -6.32
CA LEU A 39 4.25 -8.91 -5.21
C LEU A 39 5.08 -10.09 -5.68
N ALA A 40 4.67 -10.79 -6.74
CA ALA A 40 5.42 -11.92 -7.27
C ALA A 40 6.84 -11.52 -7.73
N SER A 41 6.98 -10.34 -8.36
CA SER A 41 8.28 -9.81 -8.77
C SER A 41 9.14 -9.40 -7.58
N TYR A 42 8.53 -8.85 -6.53
CA TYR A 42 9.21 -8.53 -5.27
C TYR A 42 9.74 -9.81 -4.60
N ASP A 43 8.88 -10.82 -4.44
CA ASP A 43 9.23 -12.10 -3.83
C ASP A 43 10.33 -12.83 -4.64
N GLU A 44 10.27 -12.79 -5.98
CA GLU A 44 11.30 -13.35 -6.84
C GLU A 44 12.66 -12.67 -6.57
N THR A 45 12.70 -11.34 -6.51
CA THR A 45 13.91 -10.58 -6.21
C THR A 45 14.44 -10.91 -4.81
N VAL A 46 13.57 -10.94 -3.81
CA VAL A 46 13.92 -11.27 -2.43
C VAL A 46 14.48 -12.69 -2.33
N ASN A 47 13.85 -13.67 -2.96
CA ASN A 47 14.29 -15.08 -2.92
C ASN A 47 15.65 -15.31 -3.60
N GLU A 48 16.13 -14.42 -4.45
CA GLU A 48 17.45 -14.47 -5.08
C GLU A 48 18.55 -13.87 -4.19
N MET A 49 18.20 -13.21 -3.09
CA MET A 49 19.13 -12.55 -2.17
C MET A 49 19.78 -13.53 -1.21
N SER A 50 20.97 -13.20 -0.72
CA SER A 50 21.65 -13.93 0.33
C SER A 50 21.32 -13.40 1.73
N ASP A 51 21.59 -14.18 2.79
CA ASP A 51 21.44 -13.74 4.19
C ASP A 51 22.26 -12.49 4.48
N ALA A 52 23.39 -12.31 3.80
CA ALA A 52 24.23 -11.11 3.94
C ALA A 52 23.53 -9.87 3.35
N ASP A 53 22.80 -10.04 2.24
CA ASP A 53 22.02 -8.96 1.64
C ASP A 53 20.88 -8.54 2.56
N TYR A 54 20.12 -9.49 3.11
CA TYR A 54 19.06 -9.20 4.10
C TYR A 54 19.59 -8.42 5.29
N THR A 55 20.73 -8.86 5.85
CA THR A 55 21.37 -8.18 6.98
C THR A 55 21.69 -6.73 6.64
N ALA A 56 22.30 -6.49 5.48
CA ALA A 56 22.68 -5.15 5.05
C ALA A 56 21.45 -4.21 4.87
N TYR A 57 20.35 -4.72 4.30
CA TYR A 57 19.11 -3.94 4.15
C TYR A 57 18.47 -3.59 5.51
N PHE A 58 18.43 -4.55 6.45
CA PHE A 58 17.89 -4.28 7.78
C PHE A 58 18.77 -3.34 8.59
N GLU A 59 20.09 -3.46 8.52
CA GLU A 59 21.01 -2.52 9.16
C GLU A 59 20.85 -1.09 8.61
N ALA A 60 20.66 -0.95 7.30
CA ALA A 60 20.39 0.34 6.67
C ALA A 60 19.05 0.94 7.14
N ALA A 61 18.00 0.11 7.22
CA ALA A 61 16.69 0.54 7.70
C ALA A 61 16.70 0.92 9.19
N ASP A 62 17.38 0.15 10.03
CA ASP A 62 17.54 0.47 11.44
C ASP A 62 18.34 1.76 11.64
N ALA A 63 19.41 1.96 10.86
CA ALA A 63 20.19 3.19 10.88
C ALA A 63 19.36 4.40 10.41
N TYR A 64 18.49 4.23 9.40
CA TYR A 64 17.55 5.26 8.99
C TYR A 64 16.58 5.61 10.14
N ASN A 65 15.93 4.60 10.75
CA ASN A 65 14.99 4.79 11.85
C ASN A 65 15.65 5.48 13.07
N GLN A 66 16.91 5.17 13.36
CA GLN A 66 17.68 5.85 14.42
C GLN A 66 17.93 7.32 14.09
N ARG A 67 18.30 7.65 12.83
CA ARG A 67 18.47 9.05 12.41
C ARG A 67 17.15 9.80 12.47
N LEU A 68 16.05 9.16 12.02
CA LEU A 68 14.70 9.73 12.08
C LEU A 68 14.30 10.07 13.51
N ALA A 69 14.48 9.13 14.44
CA ALA A 69 14.17 9.34 15.87
C ALA A 69 15.04 10.41 16.53
N ALA A 70 16.27 10.60 16.07
CA ALA A 70 17.20 11.62 16.59
C ALA A 70 16.96 13.02 16.00
N THR A 71 16.19 13.14 14.92
CA THR A 71 15.92 14.40 14.21
C THR A 71 14.63 15.03 14.75
N PRO A 72 14.69 16.20 15.39
CA PRO A 72 13.48 16.87 15.89
C PRO A 72 12.49 17.20 14.78
N ASN A 73 11.22 16.93 15.02
CA ASN A 73 10.13 17.19 14.08
C ASN A 73 10.26 16.46 12.71
N SER A 74 11.05 15.39 12.64
CA SER A 74 11.26 14.61 11.40
C SER A 74 9.96 14.16 10.72
N PHE A 75 8.91 13.93 11.49
CA PHE A 75 7.59 13.59 10.95
C PHE A 75 7.00 14.71 10.06
N PHE A 76 7.25 15.97 10.38
CA PHE A 76 6.75 17.14 9.63
C PHE A 76 7.78 17.72 8.66
N THR A 77 9.03 17.32 8.78
CA THR A 77 10.13 17.74 7.91
C THR A 77 11.00 16.55 7.51
N PRO A 78 10.39 15.54 6.82
CA PRO A 78 11.06 14.27 6.52
C PRO A 78 12.30 14.46 5.63
N GLU A 79 12.33 15.48 4.79
CA GLU A 79 13.44 15.83 3.91
C GLU A 79 14.77 16.13 4.65
N GLN A 80 14.72 16.30 5.97
CA GLN A 80 15.93 16.46 6.78
C GLN A 80 16.64 15.12 7.04
N VAL A 81 15.98 13.98 6.78
CA VAL A 81 16.55 12.64 6.95
C VAL A 81 16.73 12.00 5.57
N SER A 82 17.94 12.05 5.06
CA SER A 82 18.26 11.51 3.72
C SER A 82 18.23 9.98 3.68
N GLY A 83 18.04 9.41 2.48
CA GLY A 83 18.13 7.98 2.19
C GLY A 83 16.80 7.23 2.30
N TYR A 84 15.68 7.95 2.31
CA TYR A 84 14.36 7.31 2.38
C TYR A 84 14.06 6.43 1.18
N ASP A 85 14.18 6.99 -0.03
CA ASP A 85 13.79 6.31 -1.27
C ASP A 85 14.71 5.13 -1.62
N GLU A 86 15.97 5.15 -1.15
CA GLU A 86 16.94 4.09 -1.42
C GLU A 86 16.89 2.96 -0.38
N THR A 87 16.32 3.22 0.79
CA THR A 87 16.28 2.23 1.88
C THR A 87 15.09 1.30 1.68
N LEU A 88 15.33 -0.02 1.58
CA LEU A 88 14.36 -1.07 1.30
C LEU A 88 13.83 -1.08 -0.15
N ASP A 89 14.35 -0.31 -1.08
CA ASP A 89 14.02 -0.46 -2.50
C ASP A 89 14.87 -1.55 -3.16
N VAL A 90 14.52 -2.81 -2.93
CA VAL A 90 15.31 -3.97 -3.38
C VAL A 90 15.16 -4.26 -4.88
N SER A 91 14.06 -3.85 -5.47
CA SER A 91 13.72 -4.13 -6.88
C SER A 91 13.87 -2.92 -7.79
N GLY A 92 14.22 -1.74 -7.26
CA GLY A 92 14.23 -0.48 -8.01
C GLY A 92 12.84 -0.01 -8.45
N THR A 93 11.77 -0.55 -7.84
CA THR A 93 10.37 -0.24 -8.16
C THR A 93 9.70 0.63 -7.10
N GLY A 94 10.41 0.94 -6.00
CA GLY A 94 9.88 1.65 -4.85
C GLY A 94 9.05 0.80 -3.90
N ILE A 95 8.98 -0.53 -4.09
CA ILE A 95 8.28 -1.45 -3.17
C ILE A 95 9.23 -1.81 -2.02
N MET A 96 8.82 -1.51 -0.80
CA MET A 96 9.58 -1.86 0.41
C MET A 96 9.11 -3.16 1.09
N GLY A 97 7.93 -3.66 0.71
CA GLY A 97 7.32 -4.85 1.27
C GLY A 97 5.84 -4.93 0.94
N TYR A 98 5.09 -5.73 1.70
CA TYR A 98 3.64 -5.81 1.52
C TYR A 98 2.91 -6.01 2.85
N ILE A 99 1.64 -5.58 2.87
CA ILE A 99 0.73 -5.76 4.00
C ILE A 99 -0.32 -6.82 3.66
N THR A 100 -0.55 -7.75 4.58
CA THR A 100 -1.62 -8.75 4.48
C THR A 100 -2.58 -8.61 5.66
N ILE A 101 -3.87 -8.43 5.37
CA ILE A 101 -4.94 -8.33 6.38
C ILE A 101 -5.99 -9.40 6.08
N PRO A 102 -5.88 -10.61 6.67
CA PRO A 102 -6.71 -11.77 6.31
C PRO A 102 -8.20 -11.54 6.53
N ARG A 103 -8.58 -10.84 7.60
CA ARG A 103 -9.98 -10.57 7.96
C ARG A 103 -10.78 -9.94 6.83
N ILE A 104 -10.15 -9.06 6.05
CA ILE A 104 -10.78 -8.31 4.96
C ILE A 104 -10.24 -8.70 3.57
N GLY A 105 -9.43 -9.77 3.49
CA GLY A 105 -8.88 -10.30 2.25
C GLY A 105 -7.98 -9.31 1.50
N VAL A 106 -7.21 -8.50 2.24
CA VAL A 106 -6.26 -7.53 1.68
C VAL A 106 -4.86 -8.13 1.63
N GLU A 107 -4.21 -8.00 0.47
CA GLU A 107 -2.79 -8.24 0.26
C GLU A 107 -2.30 -7.17 -0.74
N LEU A 108 -1.53 -6.20 -0.27
CA LEU A 108 -1.15 -5.01 -1.02
C LEU A 108 0.34 -4.74 -0.92
N PRO A 109 1.02 -4.42 -2.04
CA PRO A 109 2.37 -3.87 -1.98
C PRO A 109 2.35 -2.53 -1.24
N VAL A 110 3.42 -2.29 -0.47
CA VAL A 110 3.67 -1.04 0.23
C VAL A 110 4.82 -0.34 -0.49
N TYR A 111 4.51 0.81 -1.07
CA TYR A 111 5.49 1.65 -1.77
C TYR A 111 6.04 2.74 -0.85
N HIS A 112 7.19 3.30 -1.24
CA HIS A 112 7.68 4.53 -0.67
C HIS A 112 6.73 5.69 -0.98
N GLY A 113 6.47 6.52 0.03
CA GLY A 113 5.65 7.71 -0.07
C GLY A 113 4.15 7.45 -0.21
N THR A 114 3.40 8.54 -0.14
CA THR A 114 1.93 8.57 -0.20
C THR A 114 1.44 9.48 -1.32
N SER A 115 2.16 9.49 -2.47
CA SER A 115 1.73 10.25 -3.63
C SER A 115 0.40 9.73 -4.19
N ASP A 116 -0.34 10.59 -4.89
CA ASP A 116 -1.60 10.21 -5.53
C ASP A 116 -1.44 8.98 -6.44
N GLY A 117 -0.31 8.89 -7.16
CA GLY A 117 -0.04 7.75 -8.04
C GLY A 117 0.08 6.43 -7.30
N VAL A 118 0.72 6.43 -6.13
CA VAL A 118 0.83 5.26 -5.25
C VAL A 118 -0.53 4.90 -4.66
N LEU A 119 -1.19 5.87 -4.03
CA LEU A 119 -2.44 5.61 -3.29
C LEU A 119 -3.61 5.21 -4.17
N GLN A 120 -3.57 5.46 -5.50
CA GLN A 120 -4.58 4.99 -6.43
C GLN A 120 -4.52 3.47 -6.71
N VAL A 121 -3.37 2.84 -6.50
CA VAL A 121 -3.14 1.45 -6.93
C VAL A 121 -2.64 0.53 -5.80
N ALA A 122 -2.14 1.07 -4.70
CA ALA A 122 -1.46 0.31 -3.66
C ALA A 122 -1.58 0.98 -2.28
N ALA A 123 -0.87 0.42 -1.29
CA ALA A 123 -0.58 1.09 -0.03
C ALA A 123 0.74 1.86 -0.15
N GLY A 124 0.85 2.96 0.59
CA GLY A 124 2.04 3.80 0.66
C GLY A 124 2.52 3.96 2.10
N HIS A 125 3.82 3.91 2.30
CA HIS A 125 4.44 4.23 3.57
C HIS A 125 4.63 5.75 3.68
N LEU A 126 4.18 6.35 4.78
CA LEU A 126 4.30 7.79 4.99
C LEU A 126 5.74 8.14 5.37
N GLU A 127 6.40 8.91 4.49
CA GLU A 127 7.72 9.48 4.78
C GLU A 127 7.68 10.31 6.07
N GLY A 128 8.74 10.21 6.89
CA GLY A 128 8.77 10.83 8.22
C GLY A 128 8.27 9.93 9.34
N SER A 129 7.58 8.83 9.04
CA SER A 129 7.36 7.73 9.97
C SER A 129 8.48 6.68 9.87
N SER A 130 8.61 5.82 10.88
CA SER A 130 9.65 4.77 10.87
C SER A 130 9.43 3.77 9.75
N LEU A 131 10.49 3.33 9.09
CA LEU A 131 10.41 2.20 8.15
C LEU A 131 9.87 0.95 8.85
N PRO A 132 9.05 0.13 8.16
CA PRO A 132 8.26 -0.94 8.77
C PRO A 132 9.05 -2.23 9.01
N VAL A 133 10.22 -2.11 9.64
CA VAL A 133 11.10 -3.24 9.98
C VAL A 133 10.96 -3.71 11.43
N GLY A 134 10.04 -3.13 12.18
CA GLY A 134 9.82 -3.39 13.60
C GLY A 134 10.84 -2.66 14.48
N GLY A 135 10.93 -3.08 15.73
CA GLY A 135 11.84 -2.51 16.73
C GLY A 135 11.13 -1.65 17.77
N ALA A 136 11.73 -1.59 18.97
CA ALA A 136 11.18 -0.81 20.08
C ALA A 136 11.28 0.70 19.78
N GLY A 137 10.20 1.41 20.02
CA GLY A 137 10.12 2.87 19.82
C GLY A 137 9.96 3.30 18.37
N THR A 138 9.67 2.37 17.44
CA THR A 138 9.35 2.68 16.04
C THR A 138 7.84 2.82 15.85
N HIS A 139 7.44 3.68 14.90
CA HIS A 139 6.07 3.89 14.49
C HIS A 139 6.01 4.05 12.98
N ALA A 140 5.61 2.99 12.27
CA ALA A 140 5.41 3.02 10.82
C ALA A 140 3.96 3.36 10.48
N VAL A 141 3.77 4.24 9.50
CA VAL A 141 2.45 4.65 9.02
C VAL A 141 2.26 4.15 7.60
N ILE A 142 1.28 3.27 7.41
CA ILE A 142 0.88 2.74 6.10
C ILE A 142 -0.51 3.30 5.75
N SER A 143 -0.61 3.92 4.59
CA SER A 143 -1.82 4.56 4.10
C SER A 143 -2.31 3.90 2.81
N ALA A 144 -3.61 3.80 2.65
CA ALA A 144 -4.24 3.43 1.38
C ALA A 144 -5.65 4.02 1.30
N HIS A 145 -6.12 4.22 0.08
CA HIS A 145 -7.45 4.75 -0.14
C HIS A 145 -8.56 3.79 0.33
N ARG A 146 -9.66 4.39 0.79
CA ARG A 146 -10.93 3.73 1.03
C ARG A 146 -11.98 4.26 0.04
N GLY A 147 -12.74 3.34 -0.56
CA GLY A 147 -13.89 3.71 -1.40
C GLY A 147 -13.55 4.20 -2.80
N LEU A 148 -12.37 3.86 -3.36
CA LEU A 148 -12.06 4.13 -4.76
C LEU A 148 -12.92 3.25 -5.67
N PRO A 149 -13.53 3.82 -6.74
CA PRO A 149 -14.25 3.01 -7.72
C PRO A 149 -13.34 2.05 -8.50
N SER A 150 -12.05 2.33 -8.56
CA SER A 150 -11.07 1.59 -9.37
C SER A 150 -10.33 0.49 -8.64
N ALA A 151 -10.31 0.52 -7.30
CA ALA A 151 -9.57 -0.45 -6.48
C ALA A 151 -10.15 -0.51 -5.06
N LYS A 152 -10.24 -1.71 -4.49
CA LYS A 152 -10.79 -1.90 -3.14
C LYS A 152 -9.83 -1.39 -2.07
N LEU A 153 -8.54 -1.66 -2.20
CA LEU A 153 -7.50 -1.27 -1.23
C LEU A 153 -7.98 -1.45 0.23
N PHE A 154 -8.03 -0.37 1.03
CA PHE A 154 -8.52 -0.40 2.42
C PHE A 154 -10.01 -0.11 2.56
N THR A 155 -10.83 -0.39 1.53
CA THR A 155 -12.28 -0.10 1.55
C THR A 155 -12.99 -0.72 2.75
N ASN A 156 -12.60 -1.94 3.15
CA ASN A 156 -13.23 -2.68 4.24
C ASN A 156 -12.46 -2.57 5.58
N LEU A 157 -11.59 -1.57 5.73
CA LEU A 157 -10.77 -1.41 6.95
C LEU A 157 -11.62 -1.25 8.22
N ASP A 158 -12.85 -0.76 8.09
CA ASP A 158 -13.84 -0.62 9.16
C ASP A 158 -14.49 -1.94 9.60
N GLU A 159 -14.22 -3.05 8.93
CA GLU A 159 -14.62 -4.40 9.36
C GLU A 159 -13.65 -5.01 10.37
N LEU A 160 -12.48 -4.37 10.62
CA LEU A 160 -11.53 -4.81 11.63
C LEU A 160 -12.05 -4.52 13.03
N GLU A 161 -11.71 -5.42 13.94
CA GLU A 161 -12.00 -5.32 15.37
C GLU A 161 -10.70 -5.38 16.18
N ALA A 162 -10.72 -4.87 17.41
CA ALA A 162 -9.59 -5.04 18.33
C ALA A 162 -9.32 -6.53 18.57
N GLY A 163 -8.05 -6.95 18.46
CA GLY A 163 -7.63 -8.34 18.51
C GLY A 163 -7.48 -9.00 17.13
N ASP A 164 -7.98 -8.40 16.02
CA ASP A 164 -7.67 -8.87 14.69
C ASP A 164 -6.18 -8.70 14.40
N THR A 165 -5.62 -9.57 13.56
CA THR A 165 -4.20 -9.52 13.22
C THR A 165 -3.98 -9.22 11.75
N PHE A 166 -2.86 -8.54 11.48
CA PHE A 166 -2.33 -8.33 10.14
C PHE A 166 -0.81 -8.50 10.14
N THR A 167 -0.24 -8.68 8.97
CA THR A 167 1.21 -8.81 8.82
C THR A 167 1.76 -7.77 7.87
N ILE A 168 2.99 -7.36 8.14
CA ILE A 168 3.83 -6.63 7.20
C ILE A 168 5.04 -7.51 6.91
N THR A 169 5.23 -7.83 5.63
CA THR A 169 6.38 -8.60 5.16
C THR A 169 7.37 -7.65 4.49
N VAL A 170 8.61 -7.65 4.98
CA VAL A 170 9.74 -6.89 4.43
C VAL A 170 10.90 -7.85 4.27
N LEU A 171 11.36 -8.04 3.04
CA LEU A 171 12.37 -9.06 2.70
C LEU A 171 11.93 -10.44 3.20
N ASP A 172 12.75 -11.10 4.00
CA ASP A 172 12.51 -12.42 4.62
C ASP A 172 11.77 -12.33 5.97
N ARG A 173 11.49 -11.10 6.46
CA ARG A 173 10.89 -10.89 7.79
C ARG A 173 9.39 -10.66 7.69
N VAL A 174 8.62 -11.45 8.45
CA VAL A 174 7.18 -11.28 8.62
C VAL A 174 6.92 -10.73 10.02
N LEU A 175 6.39 -9.51 10.09
CA LEU A 175 6.01 -8.85 11.33
C LEU A 175 4.51 -8.98 11.51
N THR A 176 4.08 -9.60 12.61
CA THR A 176 2.66 -9.73 12.95
C THR A 176 2.27 -8.64 13.95
N TYR A 177 1.21 -7.93 13.62
CA TYR A 177 0.60 -6.89 14.43
C TYR A 177 -0.81 -7.30 14.84
N GLU A 178 -1.25 -6.81 15.99
CA GLU A 178 -2.61 -6.92 16.48
C GLU A 178 -3.26 -5.54 16.51
N VAL A 179 -4.52 -5.46 16.10
CA VAL A 179 -5.30 -4.22 16.17
C VAL A 179 -5.63 -3.93 17.62
N ASP A 180 -5.04 -2.92 18.21
CA ASP A 180 -5.30 -2.49 19.59
C ASP A 180 -6.34 -1.36 19.68
N ARG A 181 -6.43 -0.53 18.62
CA ARG A 181 -7.32 0.62 18.57
C ARG A 181 -7.83 0.91 17.16
N ILE A 182 -9.07 1.34 17.08
CA ILE A 182 -9.71 1.86 15.85
C ILE A 182 -10.22 3.26 16.16
N SER A 183 -9.89 4.23 15.31
CA SER A 183 -10.33 5.62 15.46
C SER A 183 -10.79 6.17 14.11
N ILE A 184 -11.89 6.91 14.13
CA ILE A 184 -12.34 7.72 12.98
C ILE A 184 -12.06 9.16 13.34
N VAL A 185 -11.18 9.79 12.58
CA VAL A 185 -10.71 11.15 12.85
C VAL A 185 -10.94 12.05 11.64
N LEU A 186 -11.10 13.35 11.87
CA LEU A 186 -11.10 14.34 10.79
C LEU A 186 -9.66 14.68 10.40
N PRO A 187 -9.41 15.17 9.17
CA PRO A 187 -8.05 15.56 8.71
C PRO A 187 -7.38 16.63 9.58
N THR A 188 -8.15 17.34 10.41
CA THR A 188 -7.66 18.39 11.34
C THR A 188 -7.38 17.86 12.74
N GLU A 189 -7.61 16.58 13.00
CA GLU A 189 -7.47 15.93 14.32
C GLU A 189 -6.30 14.94 14.36
N THR A 190 -5.48 14.91 13.30
CA THR A 190 -4.30 14.04 13.15
C THR A 190 -3.02 14.78 13.53
#